data_3bb171964d86f8effb4988b61017eb5a
#
_entry.id   3bb171964d86f8effb4988b61017eb5a
#
_cell.length_a   1.000
_cell.length_b   1.000
_cell.length_c   1.000
_cell.angle_alpha   90.00
_cell.angle_beta   90.00
_cell.angle_gamma   90.00
#
_symmetry.space_group_name_H-M   'P 1'
#
loop_
_entity.id
_entity.type
_entity.pdbx_description
1 polymer ?
#
loop_
_entity_poly.entity_id
_entity_poly.type
_entity_poly.pdbx_seq_one_letter_code
_entity_poly.pdbx_strand_id
1 'polypeptide(L)'
;MNSPGLQIRQSSAQMWGGATGQRKMAVVSKYIDTSTCIGCKACEVACQEWNDLGNVRTVQIGSYQTVPTLNADLWNLIKFNEQTLPDGGFAWLMRKDQCMHCADPGCLKACPAPGAIVQYENGIVDVNPDACIGCKMCETGCPFDVPRYSARTDKMAKCTLCVDRVDVGLEPACVKACPTGCLHFGTKDDMLALADSRVEQLRANGFAQAAVYDPKGVGGTSVVTVLSHGDHPEWYGLPKDPHVPTGVRFWKNVLRPVGVIAFAAAFFAMVGHYLTFGPKKPREGGEKPRGEGPV
;
A
#
# COMPACT_ATOMS: atom_id res chain seq x y z
N MET A 1 11.75 -10.61 -0.36
CA MET A 1 12.35 -11.24 -1.56
C MET A 1 12.07 -10.32 -2.74
N ASN A 2 13.07 -9.84 -3.45
CA ASN A 2 12.84 -9.07 -4.68
C ASN A 2 12.56 -10.06 -5.80
N SER A 3 11.43 -9.90 -6.50
CA SER A 3 11.13 -10.69 -7.68
C SER A 3 12.16 -10.40 -8.77
N PRO A 4 12.89 -11.39 -9.27
CA PRO A 4 14.07 -11.17 -10.12
C PRO A 4 13.76 -10.59 -11.51
N GLY A 5 12.53 -10.72 -12.01
CA GLY A 5 12.08 -10.18 -13.30
C GLY A 5 11.50 -8.76 -13.22
N LEU A 6 11.12 -8.28 -12.04
CA LEU A 6 10.44 -7.00 -11.89
C LEU A 6 11.37 -5.87 -11.49
N GLN A 7 11.34 -4.78 -12.23
CA GLN A 7 12.12 -3.58 -11.94
C GLN A 7 11.36 -2.69 -10.93
N ILE A 8 12.08 -2.23 -9.91
CA ILE A 8 11.53 -1.28 -8.92
C ILE A 8 11.44 0.11 -9.57
N ARG A 9 10.23 0.67 -9.59
CA ARG A 9 9.94 2.02 -10.06
C ARG A 9 10.20 3.07 -9.00
N GLN A 10 9.78 2.81 -7.77
CA GLN A 10 10.00 3.69 -6.62
C GLN A 10 10.05 2.90 -5.31
N SER A 11 10.75 3.45 -4.33
CA SER A 11 10.95 2.84 -3.03
C SER A 11 10.63 3.81 -1.90
N SER A 12 10.24 3.27 -0.74
CA SER A 12 10.03 4.05 0.47
C SER A 12 11.33 4.73 0.92
N ALA A 13 11.18 5.84 1.65
CA ALA A 13 12.27 6.70 2.10
C ALA A 13 13.14 7.33 0.99
N GLN A 14 12.79 7.17 -0.27
CA GLN A 14 13.45 7.88 -1.36
C GLN A 14 13.21 9.40 -1.23
N MET A 15 14.30 10.17 -1.11
CA MET A 15 14.24 11.60 -0.78
C MET A 15 13.96 12.48 -2.00
N TRP A 16 14.51 12.11 -3.16
CA TRP A 16 14.42 12.86 -4.41
C TRP A 16 13.91 11.96 -5.52
N GLY A 17 13.08 12.51 -6.40
CA GLY A 17 12.58 11.79 -7.55
C GLY A 17 11.47 10.82 -7.19
N GLY A 18 10.22 11.27 -7.25
CA GLY A 18 9.11 10.35 -7.55
C GLY A 18 9.40 9.68 -8.89
N ALA A 19 8.70 8.59 -9.18
CA ALA A 19 8.82 7.89 -10.45
C ALA A 19 8.51 8.83 -11.62
N THR A 20 9.54 9.41 -12.22
CA THR A 20 9.45 10.27 -13.40
C THR A 20 9.66 9.44 -14.67
N GLY A 21 8.97 9.81 -15.74
CA GLY A 21 9.07 9.16 -17.04
C GLY A 21 8.04 8.04 -17.29
N GLN A 22 8.03 7.55 -18.54
CA GLN A 22 7.14 6.46 -18.94
C GLN A 22 7.49 5.16 -18.23
N ARG A 23 6.49 4.32 -17.98
CA ARG A 23 6.71 2.98 -17.45
C ARG A 23 7.38 2.10 -18.49
N LYS A 24 8.32 1.26 -18.04
CA LYS A 24 9.01 0.30 -18.89
C LYS A 24 8.22 -0.99 -19.12
N MET A 25 7.21 -1.23 -18.30
CA MET A 25 6.32 -2.39 -18.36
C MET A 25 4.87 -1.96 -18.37
N ALA A 26 4.01 -2.75 -18.99
CA ALA A 26 2.56 -2.57 -18.90
C ALA A 26 2.12 -2.67 -17.43
N VAL A 27 1.21 -1.79 -17.03
CA VAL A 27 0.61 -1.86 -15.69
C VAL A 27 -0.36 -3.05 -15.68
N VAL A 28 -0.22 -3.92 -14.70
CA VAL A 28 -1.17 -5.00 -14.46
C VAL A 28 -2.28 -4.56 -13.54
N SER A 29 -3.45 -5.18 -13.70
CA SER A 29 -4.63 -4.89 -12.87
C SER A 29 -5.44 -6.14 -12.61
N LYS A 30 -6.07 -6.15 -11.44
CA LYS A 30 -7.13 -7.09 -11.10
C LYS A 30 -8.48 -6.42 -11.32
N TYR A 31 -9.35 -7.09 -12.04
CA TYR A 31 -10.75 -6.73 -12.19
C TYR A 31 -11.59 -7.44 -11.13
N ILE A 32 -12.57 -6.75 -10.57
CA ILE A 32 -13.54 -7.29 -9.62
C ILE A 32 -14.94 -6.87 -10.04
N ASP A 33 -15.81 -7.84 -10.37
CA ASP A 33 -17.23 -7.58 -10.59
C ASP A 33 -18.03 -7.94 -9.33
N THR A 34 -18.48 -6.92 -8.60
CA THR A 34 -19.26 -7.13 -7.38
C THR A 34 -20.65 -7.71 -7.65
N SER A 35 -21.16 -7.57 -8.87
CA SER A 35 -22.49 -8.05 -9.25
C SER A 35 -22.56 -9.57 -9.46
N THR A 36 -21.41 -10.20 -9.73
CA THR A 36 -21.29 -11.66 -9.92
C THR A 36 -20.63 -12.37 -8.73
N CYS A 37 -20.21 -11.62 -7.71
CA CYS A 37 -19.64 -12.18 -6.50
C CYS A 37 -20.73 -12.83 -5.65
N ILE A 38 -20.53 -14.10 -5.28
CA ILE A 38 -21.47 -14.88 -4.44
C ILE A 38 -20.99 -15.00 -2.98
N GLY A 39 -19.92 -14.30 -2.58
CA GLY A 39 -19.42 -14.32 -1.23
C GLY A 39 -18.84 -15.66 -0.76
N CYS A 40 -18.46 -16.56 -1.65
CA CYS A 40 -18.00 -17.93 -1.33
C CYS A 40 -16.67 -18.01 -0.57
N LYS A 41 -15.93 -16.92 -0.44
CA LYS A 41 -14.63 -16.81 0.25
C LYS A 41 -13.49 -17.69 -0.32
N ALA A 42 -13.66 -18.36 -1.45
CA ALA A 42 -12.60 -19.14 -2.09
C ALA A 42 -11.32 -18.32 -2.33
N CYS A 43 -11.46 -17.03 -2.64
CA CYS A 43 -10.34 -16.10 -2.78
C CYS A 43 -9.61 -15.81 -1.46
N GLU A 44 -10.27 -15.90 -0.30
CA GLU A 44 -9.62 -15.77 1.02
C GLU A 44 -8.77 -17.01 1.30
N VAL A 45 -9.35 -18.20 1.14
CA VAL A 45 -8.66 -19.48 1.34
C VAL A 45 -7.44 -19.59 0.41
N ALA A 46 -7.61 -19.33 -0.88
CA ALA A 46 -6.50 -19.39 -1.84
C ALA A 46 -5.36 -18.42 -1.51
N CYS A 47 -5.68 -17.25 -0.93
CA CYS A 47 -4.68 -16.29 -0.49
C CYS A 47 -3.93 -16.79 0.75
N GLN A 48 -4.63 -17.37 1.72
CA GLN A 48 -4.03 -17.94 2.93
C GLN A 48 -3.08 -19.08 2.57
N GLU A 49 -3.54 -20.03 1.77
CA GLU A 49 -2.74 -21.19 1.36
C GLU A 49 -1.51 -20.79 0.55
N TRP A 50 -1.67 -19.88 -0.43
CA TRP A 50 -0.55 -19.47 -1.29
C TRP A 50 0.53 -18.70 -0.54
N ASN A 51 0.13 -17.84 0.39
CA ASN A 51 1.06 -16.95 1.09
C ASN A 51 1.48 -17.48 2.47
N ASP A 52 1.15 -18.72 2.81
CA ASP A 52 1.45 -19.36 4.11
C ASP A 52 1.06 -18.45 5.29
N LEU A 53 -0.16 -17.90 5.24
CA LEU A 53 -0.66 -16.99 6.27
C LEU A 53 -1.12 -17.80 7.49
N GLY A 54 -0.98 -17.17 8.67
CA GLY A 54 -1.42 -17.78 9.92
C GLY A 54 -2.93 -18.01 9.97
N ASN A 55 -3.34 -18.84 10.92
CA ASN A 55 -4.76 -19.12 11.15
C ASN A 55 -5.48 -17.90 11.74
N VAL A 56 -6.57 -17.51 11.11
CA VAL A 56 -7.45 -16.47 11.60
C VAL A 56 -8.56 -17.08 12.44
N ARG A 57 -8.62 -16.69 13.71
CA ARG A 57 -9.74 -17.10 14.56
C ARG A 57 -11.00 -16.35 14.10
N THR A 58 -11.99 -17.12 13.66
CA THR A 58 -13.31 -16.62 13.30
C THR A 58 -14.28 -16.79 14.46
N VAL A 59 -15.16 -15.82 14.66
CA VAL A 59 -16.22 -15.87 15.67
C VAL A 59 -17.55 -15.60 14.97
N GLN A 60 -18.53 -16.49 15.18
CA GLN A 60 -19.88 -16.24 14.70
C GLN A 60 -20.53 -15.12 15.51
N ILE A 61 -20.93 -14.05 14.83
CA ILE A 61 -21.52 -12.84 15.44
C ILE A 61 -22.94 -12.57 14.92
N GLY A 62 -23.62 -13.61 14.38
CA GLY A 62 -24.95 -13.46 13.79
C GLY A 62 -24.95 -12.91 12.36
N SER A 63 -23.80 -12.86 11.70
CA SER A 63 -23.64 -12.38 10.32
C SER A 63 -22.73 -13.34 9.54
N TYR A 64 -22.79 -13.28 8.21
CA TYR A 64 -21.79 -13.93 7.34
C TYR A 64 -20.37 -13.35 7.47
N GLN A 65 -20.27 -12.18 8.09
CA GLN A 65 -19.01 -11.52 8.42
C GLN A 65 -18.47 -12.09 9.73
N THR A 66 -17.48 -12.98 9.64
CA THR A 66 -16.88 -13.64 10.81
C THR A 66 -15.57 -12.99 11.28
N VAL A 67 -15.04 -12.05 10.48
CA VAL A 67 -13.86 -11.24 10.77
C VAL A 67 -14.19 -9.78 10.40
N PRO A 68 -14.03 -8.81 11.31
CA PRO A 68 -14.53 -7.44 11.09
C PRO A 68 -13.72 -6.67 10.04
N THR A 69 -12.40 -6.92 9.94
CA THR A 69 -11.50 -6.22 9.02
C THR A 69 -10.30 -7.08 8.65
N LEU A 70 -9.49 -6.59 7.71
CA LEU A 70 -8.19 -7.19 7.38
C LEU A 70 -7.30 -7.30 8.61
N ASN A 71 -6.42 -8.29 8.62
CA ASN A 71 -5.38 -8.42 9.63
C ASN A 71 -4.10 -8.98 8.99
N ALA A 72 -3.03 -9.17 9.78
CA ALA A 72 -1.74 -9.58 9.28
C ALA A 72 -1.74 -10.99 8.64
N ASP A 73 -2.68 -11.83 9.03
CA ASP A 73 -2.85 -13.20 8.55
C ASP A 73 -4.08 -13.34 7.61
N LEU A 74 -4.75 -12.24 7.27
CA LEU A 74 -5.89 -12.19 6.34
C LEU A 74 -5.76 -10.95 5.44
N TRP A 75 -5.13 -11.12 4.28
CA TRP A 75 -4.78 -10.02 3.37
C TRP A 75 -5.90 -9.65 2.40
N ASN A 76 -6.93 -10.45 2.34
CA ASN A 76 -8.18 -10.13 1.65
C ASN A 76 -9.36 -10.73 2.39
N LEU A 77 -10.50 -10.06 2.30
CA LEU A 77 -11.70 -10.37 3.04
C LEU A 77 -12.93 -10.06 2.17
N ILE A 78 -13.91 -10.96 2.13
CA ILE A 78 -15.20 -10.64 1.54
C ILE A 78 -16.05 -9.94 2.60
N LYS A 79 -16.37 -8.68 2.35
CA LYS A 79 -17.33 -7.91 3.15
C LYS A 79 -18.74 -8.13 2.63
N PHE A 80 -19.65 -8.33 3.55
CA PHE A 80 -21.09 -8.44 3.31
C PHE A 80 -21.76 -7.18 3.81
N ASN A 81 -22.40 -6.43 2.93
CA ASN A 81 -23.10 -5.21 3.27
C ASN A 81 -24.56 -5.32 2.86
N GLU A 82 -25.44 -4.95 3.77
CA GLU A 82 -26.89 -4.98 3.57
C GLU A 82 -27.37 -3.53 3.47
N GLN A 83 -28.11 -3.21 2.42
CA GLN A 83 -28.62 -1.87 2.19
C GLN A 83 -30.11 -1.91 1.86
N THR A 84 -30.86 -1.01 2.49
CA THR A 84 -32.22 -0.70 2.07
C THR A 84 -32.13 0.35 0.96
N LEU A 85 -32.69 0.02 -0.19
CA LEU A 85 -32.71 0.91 -1.35
C LEU A 85 -33.76 2.02 -1.17
N PRO A 86 -33.63 3.16 -1.88
CA PRO A 86 -34.59 4.27 -1.78
C PRO A 86 -36.04 3.89 -2.13
N ASP A 87 -36.23 2.89 -2.97
CA ASP A 87 -37.53 2.34 -3.37
C ASP A 87 -38.11 1.34 -2.36
N GLY A 88 -37.43 1.12 -1.23
CA GLY A 88 -37.79 0.12 -0.20
C GLY A 88 -37.30 -1.28 -0.52
N GLY A 89 -36.61 -1.49 -1.63
CA GLY A 89 -35.96 -2.74 -1.98
C GLY A 89 -34.77 -3.06 -1.07
N PHE A 90 -34.24 -4.26 -1.21
CA PHE A 90 -33.07 -4.74 -0.44
C PHE A 90 -31.93 -5.08 -1.40
N ALA A 91 -30.72 -4.61 -1.07
CA ALA A 91 -29.50 -4.99 -1.76
C ALA A 91 -28.54 -5.68 -0.80
N TRP A 92 -28.10 -6.89 -1.16
CA TRP A 92 -27.06 -7.62 -0.46
C TRP A 92 -25.77 -7.53 -1.28
N LEU A 93 -24.86 -6.69 -0.80
CA LEU A 93 -23.66 -6.30 -1.54
C LEU A 93 -22.44 -7.03 -0.98
N MET A 94 -21.71 -7.68 -1.86
CA MET A 94 -20.50 -8.40 -1.52
C MET A 94 -19.30 -7.73 -2.18
N ARG A 95 -18.27 -7.42 -1.38
CA ARG A 95 -17.05 -6.79 -1.89
C ARG A 95 -15.81 -7.48 -1.34
N LYS A 96 -14.88 -7.77 -2.25
CA LYS A 96 -13.54 -8.21 -1.87
C LYS A 96 -12.72 -7.02 -1.36
N ASP A 97 -12.45 -6.99 -0.06
CA ASP A 97 -11.57 -6.02 0.60
C ASP A 97 -10.12 -6.49 0.53
N GLN A 98 -9.22 -5.63 0.05
CA GLN A 98 -7.80 -5.93 -0.14
C GLN A 98 -7.01 -4.66 -0.48
N CYS A 99 -5.68 -4.78 -0.66
CA CYS A 99 -4.87 -3.67 -1.18
C CYS A 99 -5.32 -3.28 -2.59
N MET A 100 -5.45 -1.98 -2.83
CA MET A 100 -5.84 -1.41 -4.12
C MET A 100 -4.65 -1.20 -5.06
N HIS A 101 -3.41 -1.36 -4.58
CA HIS A 101 -2.18 -1.12 -5.36
C HIS A 101 -2.23 0.21 -6.13
N CYS A 102 -2.36 1.31 -5.36
CA CYS A 102 -2.51 2.67 -5.88
C CYS A 102 -1.35 3.06 -6.81
N ALA A 103 -1.64 3.81 -7.86
CA ALA A 103 -0.59 4.37 -8.72
C ALA A 103 0.23 5.43 -7.97
N ASP A 104 -0.41 6.17 -7.05
CA ASP A 104 0.21 7.08 -6.09
C ASP A 104 0.07 6.54 -4.66
N PRO A 105 0.93 5.57 -4.22
CA PRO A 105 0.73 4.85 -2.98
C PRO A 105 1.10 5.68 -1.75
N GLY A 106 0.08 6.07 -0.97
CA GLY A 106 0.26 6.82 0.28
C GLY A 106 1.05 6.04 1.35
N CYS A 107 0.87 4.72 1.41
CA CYS A 107 1.62 3.84 2.31
C CYS A 107 3.15 3.88 2.04
N LEU A 108 3.56 3.89 0.77
CA LEU A 108 4.97 4.01 0.37
C LEU A 108 5.53 5.39 0.75
N LYS A 109 4.73 6.45 0.55
CA LYS A 109 5.14 7.82 0.90
C LYS A 109 5.28 8.04 2.40
N ALA A 110 4.44 7.41 3.19
CA ALA A 110 4.47 7.50 4.66
C ALA A 110 5.60 6.66 5.28
N CYS A 111 6.09 5.64 4.60
CA CYS A 111 7.08 4.71 5.15
C CYS A 111 8.46 5.38 5.29
N PRO A 112 9.05 5.42 6.52
CA PRO A 112 10.37 5.99 6.75
C PRO A 112 11.52 5.03 6.46
N ALA A 113 11.25 3.71 6.41
CA ALA A 113 12.28 2.70 6.24
C ALA A 113 12.64 2.52 4.76
N PRO A 114 13.93 2.64 4.38
CA PRO A 114 14.35 2.49 2.98
C PRO A 114 14.06 1.07 2.47
N GLY A 115 13.42 0.97 1.30
CA GLY A 115 13.15 -0.31 0.66
C GLY A 115 12.06 -1.18 1.31
N ALA A 116 11.45 -0.74 2.41
CA ALA A 116 10.41 -1.52 3.09
C ALA A 116 9.09 -1.59 2.31
N ILE A 117 8.77 -0.56 1.54
CA ILE A 117 7.65 -0.58 0.59
C ILE A 117 8.20 -0.17 -0.78
N VAL A 118 7.93 -0.97 -1.77
CA VAL A 118 8.37 -0.74 -3.15
C VAL A 118 7.16 -0.74 -4.09
N GLN A 119 7.27 0.00 -5.19
CA GLN A 119 6.36 -0.12 -6.31
C GLN A 119 7.17 -0.55 -7.53
N TYR A 120 6.72 -1.61 -8.17
CA TYR A 120 7.33 -2.12 -9.39
C TYR A 120 6.81 -1.38 -10.63
N GLU A 121 7.53 -1.51 -11.75
CA GLU A 121 7.14 -0.89 -13.03
C GLU A 121 5.76 -1.33 -13.51
N ASN A 122 5.36 -2.57 -13.24
CA ASN A 122 4.02 -3.09 -13.55
C ASN A 122 2.90 -2.58 -12.63
N GLY A 123 3.19 -1.68 -11.69
CA GLY A 123 2.20 -1.05 -10.82
C GLY A 123 1.98 -1.74 -9.47
N ILE A 124 2.49 -2.94 -9.26
CA ILE A 124 2.35 -3.66 -8.00
C ILE A 124 3.07 -2.91 -6.88
N VAL A 125 2.38 -2.70 -5.76
CA VAL A 125 2.97 -2.14 -4.53
C VAL A 125 3.19 -3.28 -3.55
N ASP A 126 4.43 -3.49 -3.13
CA ASP A 126 4.81 -4.61 -2.28
C ASP A 126 5.47 -4.16 -0.98
N VAL A 127 5.49 -5.05 0.02
CA VAL A 127 6.16 -4.87 1.31
C VAL A 127 7.31 -5.87 1.39
N ASN A 128 8.51 -5.34 1.61
CA ASN A 128 9.69 -6.15 1.92
C ASN A 128 9.78 -6.30 3.45
N PRO A 129 9.52 -7.49 4.01
CA PRO A 129 9.56 -7.71 5.44
C PRO A 129 10.97 -7.56 6.02
N ASP A 130 12.04 -7.83 5.25
CA ASP A 130 13.41 -7.73 5.73
C ASP A 130 13.82 -6.28 6.01
N ALA A 131 13.31 -5.33 5.21
CA ALA A 131 13.54 -3.90 5.38
C ALA A 131 12.50 -3.22 6.29
N CYS A 132 11.38 -3.88 6.60
CA CYS A 132 10.31 -3.32 7.42
C CYS A 132 10.72 -3.26 8.90
N ILE A 133 10.49 -2.11 9.53
CA ILE A 133 10.77 -1.86 10.97
C ILE A 133 9.52 -1.89 11.86
N GLY A 134 8.37 -2.30 11.37
CA GLY A 134 7.12 -2.42 12.15
C GLY A 134 6.51 -1.11 12.65
N CYS A 135 6.93 0.06 12.16
CA CYS A 135 6.58 1.37 12.71
C CYS A 135 5.12 1.81 12.47
N LYS A 136 4.31 1.07 11.72
CA LYS A 136 2.88 1.30 11.41
C LYS A 136 2.56 2.59 10.62
N MET A 137 3.54 3.39 10.21
CA MET A 137 3.29 4.64 9.48
C MET A 137 2.55 4.43 8.15
N CYS A 138 2.65 3.26 7.54
CA CYS A 138 1.94 2.93 6.32
C CYS A 138 0.42 2.75 6.52
N GLU A 139 -0.05 2.42 7.74
CA GLU A 139 -1.49 2.40 8.09
C GLU A 139 -2.06 3.81 7.95
N THR A 140 -1.43 4.80 8.58
CA THR A 140 -1.87 6.20 8.53
C THR A 140 -1.78 6.82 7.14
N GLY A 141 -0.89 6.28 6.29
CA GLY A 141 -0.72 6.72 4.91
C GLY A 141 -1.71 6.11 3.91
N CYS A 142 -2.47 5.09 4.30
CA CYS A 142 -3.36 4.36 3.42
C CYS A 142 -4.81 4.86 3.50
N PRO A 143 -5.37 5.47 2.44
CA PRO A 143 -6.76 5.95 2.46
C PRO A 143 -7.80 4.81 2.42
N PHE A 144 -7.37 3.56 2.24
CA PHE A 144 -8.22 2.37 2.23
C PHE A 144 -8.09 1.52 3.50
N ASP A 145 -7.28 1.95 4.46
CA ASP A 145 -7.05 1.24 5.73
C ASP A 145 -6.64 -0.24 5.53
N VAL A 146 -5.62 -0.50 4.69
CA VAL A 146 -5.26 -1.88 4.31
C VAL A 146 -4.04 -2.44 5.04
N PRO A 147 -2.88 -1.75 5.17
CA PRO A 147 -1.73 -2.34 5.84
C PRO A 147 -2.05 -2.71 7.29
N ARG A 148 -1.58 -3.88 7.74
CA ARG A 148 -1.80 -4.37 9.10
C ARG A 148 -0.48 -4.82 9.73
N TYR A 149 -0.35 -4.53 11.00
CA TYR A 149 0.81 -4.92 11.79
C TYR A 149 0.65 -6.37 12.31
N SER A 150 1.70 -7.16 12.15
CA SER A 150 1.81 -8.49 12.71
C SER A 150 2.63 -8.47 13.99
N ALA A 151 1.99 -8.74 15.12
CA ALA A 151 2.70 -8.89 16.40
C ALA A 151 3.61 -10.14 16.43
N ARG A 152 3.33 -11.14 15.57
CA ARG A 152 4.14 -12.37 15.48
C ARG A 152 5.49 -12.13 14.83
N THR A 153 5.54 -11.27 13.80
CA THR A 153 6.76 -11.02 13.03
C THR A 153 7.37 -9.65 13.28
N ASP A 154 6.67 -8.76 14.01
CA ASP A 154 7.00 -7.34 14.19
C ASP A 154 7.13 -6.58 12.84
N LYS A 155 6.31 -6.98 11.86
CA LYS A 155 6.34 -6.44 10.50
C LYS A 155 4.94 -6.01 10.05
N MET A 156 4.92 -5.19 9.00
CA MET A 156 3.67 -4.84 8.32
C MET A 156 3.35 -5.87 7.24
N ALA A 157 2.07 -6.18 7.09
CA ALA A 157 1.54 -7.12 6.11
C ALA A 157 0.40 -6.50 5.31
N LYS A 158 0.27 -6.89 4.05
CA LYS A 158 -0.85 -6.56 3.16
C LYS A 158 -0.83 -7.45 1.92
N CYS A 159 -1.89 -7.45 1.14
CA CYS A 159 -1.91 -8.09 -0.17
C CYS A 159 -0.75 -7.60 -1.06
N THR A 160 0.00 -8.53 -1.65
CA THR A 160 1.14 -8.31 -2.55
C THR A 160 0.76 -8.39 -4.03
N LEU A 161 -0.53 -8.60 -4.36
CA LEU A 161 -1.04 -8.98 -5.69
C LEU A 161 -0.37 -10.26 -6.22
N CYS A 162 0.11 -11.12 -5.33
CA CYS A 162 0.88 -12.33 -5.65
C CYS A 162 2.03 -12.01 -6.62
N VAL A 163 2.86 -11.04 -6.25
CA VAL A 163 3.98 -10.54 -7.07
C VAL A 163 4.89 -11.67 -7.56
N ASP A 164 5.11 -12.67 -6.74
CA ASP A 164 5.86 -13.90 -7.02
C ASP A 164 5.25 -14.73 -8.16
N ARG A 165 3.91 -14.83 -8.21
CA ARG A 165 3.18 -15.51 -9.31
C ARG A 165 3.21 -14.68 -10.58
N VAL A 166 2.94 -13.38 -10.44
CA VAL A 166 2.87 -12.45 -11.58
C VAL A 166 4.21 -12.32 -12.28
N ASP A 167 5.32 -12.35 -11.53
CA ASP A 167 6.69 -12.30 -12.06
C ASP A 167 7.00 -13.47 -13.01
N VAL A 168 6.39 -14.63 -12.80
CA VAL A 168 6.53 -15.82 -13.65
C VAL A 168 5.35 -16.05 -14.60
N GLY A 169 4.52 -15.02 -14.82
CA GLY A 169 3.43 -15.06 -15.79
C GLY A 169 2.15 -15.77 -15.32
N LEU A 170 2.04 -16.05 -14.01
CA LEU A 170 0.84 -16.65 -13.43
C LEU A 170 -0.10 -15.57 -12.89
N GLU A 171 -1.40 -15.81 -12.97
CA GLU A 171 -2.41 -14.95 -12.35
C GLU A 171 -2.38 -15.07 -10.80
N PRO A 172 -2.84 -14.05 -10.05
CA PRO A 172 -2.94 -14.12 -8.59
C PRO A 172 -3.79 -15.30 -8.11
N ALA A 173 -3.40 -15.94 -7.00
CA ALA A 173 -4.06 -17.14 -6.46
C ALA A 173 -5.57 -16.94 -6.25
N CYS A 174 -5.98 -15.76 -5.77
CA CYS A 174 -7.39 -15.44 -5.56
C CYS A 174 -8.20 -15.33 -6.87
N VAL A 175 -7.58 -14.95 -7.99
CA VAL A 175 -8.21 -14.94 -9.32
C VAL A 175 -8.41 -16.36 -9.79
N LYS A 176 -7.34 -17.16 -9.73
CA LYS A 176 -7.37 -18.59 -10.12
C LYS A 176 -8.46 -19.37 -9.39
N ALA A 177 -8.71 -19.05 -8.14
CA ALA A 177 -9.66 -19.78 -7.29
C ALA A 177 -11.12 -19.28 -7.40
N CYS A 178 -11.41 -18.23 -8.18
CA CYS A 178 -12.74 -17.63 -8.23
C CYS A 178 -13.72 -18.49 -9.07
N PRO A 179 -14.73 -19.15 -8.45
CA PRO A 179 -15.60 -20.08 -9.18
C PRO A 179 -16.61 -19.39 -10.09
N THR A 180 -16.96 -18.13 -9.79
CA THR A 180 -17.95 -17.36 -10.59
C THR A 180 -17.31 -16.53 -11.68
N GLY A 181 -15.96 -16.48 -11.73
CA GLY A 181 -15.26 -15.58 -12.65
C GLY A 181 -15.48 -14.09 -12.35
N CYS A 182 -15.86 -13.72 -11.13
CA CYS A 182 -15.97 -12.30 -10.78
C CYS A 182 -14.60 -11.60 -10.66
N LEU A 183 -13.51 -12.36 -10.63
CA LEU A 183 -12.15 -11.88 -10.59
C LEU A 183 -11.43 -12.23 -11.90
N HIS A 184 -10.86 -11.21 -12.55
CA HIS A 184 -9.97 -11.39 -13.71
C HIS A 184 -8.64 -10.65 -13.45
N PHE A 185 -7.62 -10.99 -14.24
CA PHE A 185 -6.31 -10.38 -14.16
C PHE A 185 -5.73 -10.20 -15.58
N GLY A 186 -5.10 -9.05 -15.82
CA GLY A 186 -4.49 -8.74 -17.11
C GLY A 186 -3.84 -7.36 -17.08
N THR A 187 -3.66 -6.75 -18.25
CA THR A 187 -3.19 -5.36 -18.31
C THR A 187 -4.25 -4.40 -17.77
N LYS A 188 -3.84 -3.25 -17.28
CA LYS A 188 -4.78 -2.24 -16.76
C LYS A 188 -5.78 -1.83 -17.83
N ASP A 189 -5.35 -1.68 -19.08
CA ASP A 189 -6.19 -1.24 -20.19
C ASP A 189 -7.23 -2.30 -20.54
N ASP A 190 -6.84 -3.59 -20.60
CA ASP A 190 -7.79 -4.68 -20.83
C ASP A 190 -8.84 -4.78 -19.71
N MET A 191 -8.39 -4.63 -18.45
CA MET A 191 -9.29 -4.70 -17.30
C MET A 191 -10.25 -3.52 -17.21
N LEU A 192 -9.84 -2.33 -17.67
CA LEU A 192 -10.73 -1.18 -17.80
C LEU A 192 -11.75 -1.39 -18.92
N ALA A 193 -11.32 -1.87 -20.09
CA ALA A 193 -12.24 -2.17 -21.19
C ALA A 193 -13.28 -3.22 -20.79
N LEU A 194 -12.85 -4.26 -20.07
CA LEU A 194 -13.77 -5.27 -19.52
C LEU A 194 -14.77 -4.65 -18.52
N ALA A 195 -14.29 -3.75 -17.65
CA ALA A 195 -15.11 -3.07 -16.65
C ALA A 195 -16.15 -2.15 -17.31
N ASP A 196 -15.76 -1.37 -18.32
CA ASP A 196 -16.64 -0.48 -19.04
C ASP A 196 -17.75 -1.26 -19.77
N SER A 197 -17.39 -2.34 -20.49
CA SER A 197 -18.36 -3.23 -21.12
C SER A 197 -19.34 -3.82 -20.11
N ARG A 198 -18.85 -4.22 -18.91
CA ARG A 198 -19.71 -4.75 -17.86
C ARG A 198 -20.67 -3.71 -17.29
N VAL A 199 -20.21 -2.48 -17.10
CA VAL A 199 -21.05 -1.35 -16.66
C VAL A 199 -22.18 -1.09 -17.65
N GLU A 200 -21.90 -1.12 -18.96
CA GLU A 200 -22.93 -0.98 -19.99
C GLU A 200 -24.00 -2.09 -19.88
N GLN A 201 -23.58 -3.34 -19.71
CA GLN A 201 -24.51 -4.46 -19.49
C GLN A 201 -25.35 -4.28 -18.22
N LEU A 202 -24.74 -3.85 -17.12
CA LEU A 202 -25.48 -3.60 -15.87
C LEU A 202 -26.52 -2.49 -16.03
N ARG A 203 -26.17 -1.41 -16.72
CA ARG A 203 -27.10 -0.31 -17.02
C ARG A 203 -28.27 -0.76 -17.88
N ALA A 204 -28.00 -1.59 -18.89
CA ALA A 204 -29.06 -2.21 -19.72
C ALA A 204 -29.98 -3.12 -18.92
N ASN A 205 -29.48 -3.74 -17.83
CA ASN A 205 -30.22 -4.60 -16.93
C ASN A 205 -30.88 -3.86 -15.74
N GLY A 206 -30.97 -2.53 -15.80
CA GLY A 206 -31.69 -1.72 -14.81
C GLY A 206 -30.82 -1.11 -13.69
N PHE A 207 -29.52 -1.38 -13.65
CA PHE A 207 -28.60 -0.73 -12.70
C PHE A 207 -28.07 0.59 -13.27
N ALA A 208 -28.94 1.58 -13.36
CA ALA A 208 -28.63 2.86 -14.01
C ALA A 208 -27.38 3.55 -13.43
N GLN A 209 -27.09 3.33 -12.16
CA GLN A 209 -25.95 3.92 -11.42
C GLN A 209 -24.70 3.06 -11.45
N ALA A 210 -24.67 1.97 -12.24
CA ALA A 210 -23.48 1.14 -12.33
C ALA A 210 -22.27 1.95 -12.82
N ALA A 211 -21.12 1.76 -12.17
CA ALA A 211 -19.90 2.47 -12.51
C ALA A 211 -18.64 1.68 -12.18
N VAL A 212 -17.54 2.09 -12.81
CA VAL A 212 -16.20 1.62 -12.50
C VAL A 212 -15.61 2.43 -11.35
N TYR A 213 -15.16 1.75 -10.31
CA TYR A 213 -14.41 2.36 -9.23
C TYR A 213 -12.91 2.23 -9.48
N ASP A 214 -12.30 3.33 -9.91
CA ASP A 214 -10.85 3.53 -10.10
C ASP A 214 -10.48 4.95 -9.67
N PRO A 215 -10.36 5.23 -8.35
CA PRO A 215 -10.32 6.57 -7.80
C PRO A 215 -9.08 7.36 -8.21
N LYS A 216 -9.28 8.55 -8.75
CA LYS A 216 -8.22 9.43 -9.27
C LYS A 216 -7.39 10.11 -8.18
N GLY A 217 -7.93 10.30 -6.97
CA GLY A 217 -7.23 10.95 -5.85
C GLY A 217 -5.97 10.21 -5.36
N VAL A 218 -5.83 8.93 -5.74
CA VAL A 218 -4.63 8.11 -5.55
C VAL A 218 -3.93 7.75 -6.87
N GLY A 219 -4.23 8.50 -7.95
CA GLY A 219 -3.67 8.30 -9.29
C GLY A 219 -4.28 7.12 -10.06
N GLY A 220 -5.40 6.57 -9.61
CA GLY A 220 -5.95 5.28 -10.03
C GLY A 220 -5.35 4.11 -9.25
N THR A 221 -5.87 2.91 -9.49
CA THR A 221 -5.49 1.69 -8.75
C THR A 221 -5.23 0.52 -9.69
N SER A 222 -4.41 -0.45 -9.27
CA SER A 222 -4.27 -1.74 -9.97
C SER A 222 -5.31 -2.77 -9.51
N VAL A 223 -6.42 -2.29 -8.94
CA VAL A 223 -7.63 -3.06 -8.68
C VAL A 223 -8.81 -2.24 -9.19
N VAL A 224 -9.40 -2.67 -10.29
CA VAL A 224 -10.57 -2.05 -10.93
C VAL A 224 -11.81 -2.78 -10.45
N THR A 225 -12.76 -2.06 -9.89
CA THR A 225 -13.98 -2.67 -9.34
C THR A 225 -15.22 -2.15 -10.06
N VAL A 226 -16.07 -3.05 -10.53
CA VAL A 226 -17.39 -2.74 -11.06
C VAL A 226 -18.40 -2.78 -9.91
N LEU A 227 -19.14 -1.69 -9.74
CA LEU A 227 -20.18 -1.50 -8.74
C LEU A 227 -21.53 -1.36 -9.42
N SER A 228 -22.54 -2.11 -8.99
CA SER A 228 -23.94 -1.94 -9.46
C SER A 228 -24.54 -0.60 -9.00
N HIS A 229 -24.10 -0.10 -7.82
CA HIS A 229 -24.48 1.19 -7.26
C HIS A 229 -23.23 2.07 -7.15
N GLY A 230 -22.71 2.53 -8.26
CA GLY A 230 -21.41 3.23 -8.35
C GLY A 230 -21.41 4.65 -7.80
N ASP A 231 -22.57 5.29 -7.65
CA ASP A 231 -22.79 6.56 -6.97
C ASP A 231 -22.68 6.43 -5.43
N HIS A 232 -22.76 5.19 -4.91
CA HIS A 232 -22.69 4.84 -3.51
C HIS A 232 -21.56 3.84 -3.21
N PRO A 233 -20.27 4.17 -3.46
CA PRO A 233 -19.15 3.27 -3.13
C PRO A 233 -19.07 2.97 -1.62
N GLU A 234 -19.58 3.85 -0.77
CA GLU A 234 -19.67 3.66 0.68
C GLU A 234 -20.55 2.48 1.09
N TRP A 235 -21.56 2.11 0.29
CA TRP A 235 -22.37 0.91 0.52
C TRP A 235 -21.56 -0.38 0.41
N TYR A 236 -20.46 -0.33 -0.32
CA TYR A 236 -19.49 -1.42 -0.43
C TYR A 236 -18.33 -1.27 0.58
N GLY A 237 -18.39 -0.26 1.47
CA GLY A 237 -17.30 0.07 2.39
C GLY A 237 -16.06 0.62 1.66
N LEU A 238 -16.26 1.27 0.51
CA LEU A 238 -15.21 1.98 -0.23
C LEU A 238 -15.29 3.48 0.06
N PRO A 239 -14.17 4.18 0.24
CA PRO A 239 -14.18 5.63 0.36
C PRO A 239 -14.60 6.27 -0.98
N LYS A 240 -15.44 7.32 -0.91
CA LYS A 240 -15.96 8.00 -2.10
C LYS A 240 -14.86 8.74 -2.88
N ASP A 241 -13.96 9.40 -2.17
CA ASP A 241 -12.85 10.17 -2.75
C ASP A 241 -11.55 9.95 -1.95
N PRO A 242 -10.91 8.77 -2.11
CA PRO A 242 -9.67 8.46 -1.40
C PRO A 242 -8.50 9.25 -2.00
N HIS A 243 -7.74 9.93 -1.14
CA HIS A 243 -6.49 10.57 -1.53
C HIS A 243 -5.41 10.39 -0.47
N VAL A 244 -4.17 10.54 -0.91
CA VAL A 244 -3.02 10.48 0.00
C VAL A 244 -3.16 11.61 1.03
N PRO A 245 -3.12 11.30 2.34
CA PRO A 245 -3.28 12.29 3.39
C PRO A 245 -2.33 13.47 3.22
N THR A 246 -2.85 14.69 3.39
CA THR A 246 -2.07 15.94 3.22
C THR A 246 -0.88 15.99 4.15
N GLY A 247 -1.00 15.48 5.39
CA GLY A 247 0.09 15.38 6.35
C GLY A 247 1.27 14.55 5.84
N VAL A 248 1.00 13.44 5.13
CA VAL A 248 2.05 12.58 4.52
C VAL A 248 2.76 13.34 3.39
N ARG A 249 2.00 14.06 2.56
CA ARG A 249 2.58 14.89 1.48
C ARG A 249 3.44 16.02 2.05
N PHE A 250 2.95 16.72 3.08
CA PHE A 250 3.67 17.81 3.73
C PHE A 250 4.96 17.32 4.40
N TRP A 251 4.89 16.22 5.15
CA TRP A 251 6.05 15.58 5.74
C TRP A 251 7.12 15.24 4.69
N LYS A 252 6.72 14.54 3.62
CA LYS A 252 7.67 14.06 2.61
C LYS A 252 8.28 15.21 1.79
N ASN A 253 7.46 16.19 1.39
CA ASN A 253 7.88 17.21 0.43
C ASN A 253 8.46 18.46 1.08
N VAL A 254 8.17 18.73 2.36
CA VAL A 254 8.58 19.97 3.04
C VAL A 254 9.42 19.66 4.29
N LEU A 255 8.84 19.02 5.29
CA LEU A 255 9.50 18.87 6.59
C LEU A 255 10.79 18.04 6.51
N ARG A 256 10.77 16.97 5.75
CA ARG A 256 11.94 16.09 5.63
C ARG A 256 13.11 16.77 4.91
N PRO A 257 12.98 17.39 3.72
CA PRO A 257 14.06 18.14 3.08
C PRO A 257 14.58 19.28 3.96
N VAL A 258 13.69 20.08 4.56
CA VAL A 258 14.07 21.18 5.47
C VAL A 258 14.84 20.65 6.67
N GLY A 259 14.40 19.56 7.28
CA GLY A 259 15.11 18.93 8.39
C GLY A 259 16.53 18.46 8.03
N VAL A 260 16.72 17.87 6.85
CA VAL A 260 18.04 17.46 6.35
C VAL A 260 18.94 18.65 6.13
N ILE A 261 18.44 19.74 5.53
CA ILE A 261 19.20 20.97 5.30
C ILE A 261 19.60 21.60 6.65
N ALA A 262 18.65 21.70 7.59
CA ALA A 262 18.91 22.25 8.93
C ALA A 262 19.96 21.40 9.69
N PHE A 263 19.86 20.07 9.62
CA PHE A 263 20.85 19.18 10.24
C PHE A 263 22.24 19.35 9.61
N ALA A 264 22.33 19.42 8.28
CA ALA A 264 23.59 19.65 7.58
C ALA A 264 24.20 21.01 7.96
N ALA A 265 23.40 22.08 8.01
CA ALA A 265 23.85 23.41 8.42
C ALA A 265 24.39 23.41 9.87
N ALA A 266 23.66 22.76 10.80
CA ALA A 266 24.10 22.61 12.19
C ALA A 266 25.42 21.82 12.29
N PHE A 267 25.54 20.73 11.53
CA PHE A 267 26.75 19.92 11.47
C PHE A 267 27.95 20.76 10.98
N PHE A 268 27.82 21.49 9.88
CA PHE A 268 28.89 22.33 9.36
C PHE A 268 29.22 23.49 10.31
N ALA A 269 28.23 24.07 10.97
CA ALA A 269 28.46 25.10 11.99
C ALA A 269 29.28 24.55 13.18
N MET A 270 28.95 23.34 13.66
CA MET A 270 29.73 22.69 14.73
C MET A 270 31.15 22.38 14.28
N VAL A 271 31.34 21.87 13.07
CA VAL A 271 32.70 21.62 12.52
C VAL A 271 33.45 22.91 12.38
N GLY A 272 32.87 23.97 11.83
CA GLY A 272 33.47 25.28 11.71
C GLY A 272 33.86 25.87 13.08
N HIS A 273 32.97 25.78 14.06
CA HIS A 273 33.25 26.19 15.43
C HIS A 273 34.42 25.39 16.05
N TYR A 274 34.44 24.07 15.86
CA TYR A 274 35.52 23.22 16.37
C TYR A 274 36.87 23.55 15.71
N LEU A 275 36.89 23.81 14.40
CA LEU A 275 38.13 24.18 13.69
C LEU A 275 38.63 25.55 14.07
N THR A 276 37.77 26.53 14.43
CA THR A 276 38.16 27.89 14.79
C THR A 276 38.48 28.04 16.27
N PHE A 277 37.67 27.40 17.14
CA PHE A 277 37.73 27.57 18.60
C PHE A 277 38.06 26.27 19.35
N GLY A 278 38.24 25.17 18.67
CA GLY A 278 38.58 23.87 19.28
C GLY A 278 39.95 23.88 19.95
N PRO A 279 40.29 22.82 20.73
CA PRO A 279 41.53 22.76 21.48
C PRO A 279 42.72 22.84 20.53
N LYS A 280 43.51 23.94 20.66
CA LYS A 280 44.76 24.04 19.96
C LYS A 280 45.69 22.97 20.49
N LYS A 281 46.39 22.22 19.61
CA LYS A 281 47.41 21.26 20.01
C LYS A 281 48.33 21.91 21.03
N PRO A 282 48.71 21.22 22.14
CA PRO A 282 49.75 21.76 23.03
C PRO A 282 50.97 22.07 22.19
N ARG A 283 51.53 23.30 22.36
CA ARG A 283 52.81 23.62 21.74
C ARG A 283 53.84 22.66 22.32
N GLU A 284 54.36 21.74 21.51
CA GLU A 284 55.55 20.99 21.82
C GLU A 284 56.69 22.02 21.93
N GLY A 285 57.21 22.23 23.14
CA GLY A 285 58.33 23.13 23.36
C GLY A 285 58.13 24.14 24.48
N GLY A 286 57.62 23.73 25.64
CA GLY A 286 57.78 24.46 26.91
C GLY A 286 58.87 23.79 27.72
N GLU A 287 60.10 24.29 27.61
CA GLU A 287 61.25 23.92 28.46
C GLU A 287 60.86 24.06 29.95
N LYS A 288 60.91 22.97 30.71
CA LYS A 288 60.69 23.02 32.16
C LYS A 288 61.79 23.92 32.80
N PRO A 289 61.45 24.89 33.64
CA PRO A 289 62.47 25.59 34.42
C PRO A 289 63.20 24.57 35.31
N ARG A 290 64.52 24.52 35.21
CA ARG A 290 65.37 23.76 36.07
C ARG A 290 65.18 24.26 37.52
N GLY A 291 64.70 23.41 38.36
CA GLY A 291 64.63 23.64 39.78
C GLY A 291 66.05 23.88 40.33
N GLU A 292 66.28 25.01 40.98
CA GLU A 292 67.42 25.21 41.84
C GLU A 292 67.26 24.28 43.05
N GLY A 293 68.26 23.44 43.29
CA GLY A 293 68.33 22.57 44.43
C GLY A 293 68.65 23.37 45.72
N PRO A 294 68.28 22.82 46.90
CA PRO A 294 68.52 23.52 48.19
C PRO A 294 69.96 23.45 48.58
N VAL A 295 70.42 24.58 49.15
CA VAL A 295 71.66 24.71 49.96
C VAL A 295 71.39 24.24 51.37
#